data_d7aed70a06832b315f8d5cb4e1750058
#
_entry.id   d7aed70a06832b315f8d5cb4e1750058
#
_cell.length_a   1.000
_cell.length_b   1.000
_cell.length_c   1.000
_cell.angle_alpha   90.00
_cell.angle_beta   90.00
_cell.angle_gamma   90.00
#
_symmetry.space_group_name_H-M   'P 1'
#
loop_
_entity.id
_entity.type
_entity.pdbx_description
1 polymer ?
#
loop_
_entity_poly.entity_id
_entity_poly.type
_entity_poly.pdbx_seq_one_letter_code
_entity_poly.pdbx_strand_id
1 'polypeptide(L)'
;MNELTYHREGDYLLPDLIPPESPRIGIWGMRRREFLRKQHDGIYTGLLLSGKLYAHLEEIDRSANELFDLLMKQYAERECVTEELKAQNQMGWVGAMNNIRARAEEVVYAELIYA
;
A
#
# COMPACT_ATOMS: atom_id res chain seq x y z
N MET A 1 22.12 3.97 25.57
CA MET A 1 20.90 4.39 24.93
C MET A 1 19.88 3.25 24.94
N ASN A 2 18.70 3.62 25.03
CA ASN A 2 17.63 2.67 24.97
C ASN A 2 17.43 2.20 23.54
N GLU A 3 17.40 0.91 23.33
CA GLU A 3 17.22 0.32 22.01
C GLU A 3 15.78 0.34 21.55
N LEU A 4 14.87 0.62 22.45
CA LEU A 4 13.46 0.69 22.09
C LEU A 4 13.11 2.08 21.61
N THR A 5 12.44 2.13 20.50
CA THR A 5 11.83 3.37 20.04
C THR A 5 10.38 3.39 20.48
N TYR A 6 9.84 4.58 20.59
CA TYR A 6 8.46 4.74 21.06
C TYR A 6 7.69 5.62 20.10
N HIS A 7 6.44 5.32 19.94
CA HIS A 7 5.52 6.19 19.22
C HIS A 7 4.34 6.50 20.14
N ARG A 8 3.71 7.63 19.88
CA ARG A 8 2.55 8.04 20.68
C ARG A 8 1.28 7.50 20.07
N GLU A 9 0.49 6.85 20.89
CA GLU A 9 -0.79 6.29 20.50
C GLU A 9 -1.83 6.88 21.45
N GLY A 10 -2.50 7.96 21.01
CA GLY A 10 -3.35 8.70 21.92
C GLY A 10 -2.49 9.33 23.03
N ASP A 11 -2.82 9.02 24.27
CA ASP A 11 -2.06 9.52 25.43
C ASP A 11 -0.95 8.57 25.87
N TYR A 12 -0.71 7.52 25.12
CA TYR A 12 0.26 6.50 25.50
C TYR A 12 1.50 6.55 24.64
N LEU A 13 2.62 6.25 25.25
CA LEU A 13 3.85 5.97 24.53
C LEU A 13 4.00 4.47 24.45
N LEU A 14 3.91 3.95 23.24
CA LEU A 14 4.03 2.52 23.02
C LEU A 14 5.39 2.22 22.38
N PRO A 15 6.10 1.19 22.87
CA PRO A 15 7.33 0.81 22.22
C PRO A 15 7.07 0.25 20.84
N ASP A 16 7.93 0.59 19.91
CA ASP A 16 7.86 0.03 18.56
C ASP A 16 8.53 -1.34 18.62
N LEU A 17 7.74 -2.35 18.95
CA LEU A 17 8.23 -3.70 19.17
C LEU A 17 8.19 -4.57 17.91
N ILE A 18 8.54 -3.98 16.77
CA ILE A 18 8.61 -4.74 15.54
C ILE A 18 9.93 -5.48 15.53
N PRO A 19 9.90 -6.84 15.51
CA PRO A 19 11.14 -7.60 15.46
C PRO A 19 11.93 -7.29 14.19
N PRO A 20 13.25 -7.40 14.23
CA PRO A 20 14.07 -7.10 13.05
C PRO A 20 13.71 -7.92 11.82
N GLU A 21 13.22 -9.14 12.00
CA GLU A 21 12.80 -10.00 10.90
C GLU A 21 11.38 -9.75 10.44
N SER A 22 10.66 -8.85 11.09
CA SER A 22 9.30 -8.55 10.69
C SER A 22 9.27 -7.89 9.33
N PRO A 23 8.33 -8.27 8.48
CA PRO A 23 8.19 -7.64 7.18
C PRO A 23 7.87 -6.16 7.30
N ARG A 24 8.39 -5.40 6.37
CA ARG A 24 8.01 -3.99 6.27
C ARG A 24 6.70 -3.88 5.53
N ILE A 25 5.77 -3.16 6.15
CA ILE A 25 4.45 -2.96 5.59
C ILE A 25 4.38 -1.56 5.01
N GLY A 26 4.13 -1.47 3.71
CA GLY A 26 3.95 -0.19 3.04
C GLY A 26 2.50 0.30 3.12
N ILE A 27 2.22 1.32 2.34
CA ILE A 27 0.90 1.97 2.37
C ILE A 27 -0.23 1.02 2.01
N TRP A 28 -0.01 0.12 1.05
CA TRP A 28 -1.03 -0.84 0.62
C TRP A 28 -1.37 -1.82 1.73
N GLY A 29 -0.33 -2.36 2.37
CA GLY A 29 -0.52 -3.29 3.48
C GLY A 29 -1.23 -2.64 4.65
N MET A 30 -0.89 -1.39 4.96
CA MET A 30 -1.55 -0.67 6.04
C MET A 30 -3.03 -0.41 5.75
N ARG A 31 -3.38 -0.14 4.51
CA ARG A 31 -4.77 0.03 4.11
C ARG A 31 -5.55 -1.28 4.20
N ARG A 32 -4.92 -2.39 3.83
CA ARG A 32 -5.52 -3.71 4.00
C ARG A 32 -5.77 -3.99 5.48
N ARG A 33 -4.81 -3.65 6.33
CA ARG A 33 -4.95 -3.82 7.77
C ARG A 33 -6.15 -3.05 8.30
N GLU A 34 -6.30 -1.79 7.91
CA GLU A 34 -7.43 -0.97 8.32
C GLU A 34 -8.75 -1.55 7.85
N PHE A 35 -8.79 -2.01 6.60
CA PHE A 35 -9.99 -2.64 6.06
C PHE A 35 -10.39 -3.87 6.85
N LEU A 36 -9.43 -4.77 7.12
CA LEU A 36 -9.70 -5.98 7.89
C LEU A 36 -10.18 -5.64 9.29
N ARG A 37 -9.52 -4.70 9.93
CA ARG A 37 -9.87 -4.31 11.28
C ARG A 37 -11.30 -3.74 11.38
N LYS A 38 -11.69 -2.94 10.39
CA LYS A 38 -13.00 -2.28 10.41
C LYS A 38 -14.12 -3.13 9.84
N GLN A 39 -13.86 -3.90 8.81
CA GLN A 39 -14.89 -4.61 8.06
C GLN A 39 -14.89 -6.11 8.31
N HIS A 40 -13.76 -6.68 8.71
CA HIS A 40 -13.58 -8.11 8.91
C HIS A 40 -12.79 -8.37 10.19
N ASP A 41 -13.32 -7.88 11.29
CA ASP A 41 -12.67 -7.97 12.59
C ASP A 41 -12.31 -9.41 13.00
N GLY A 42 -13.15 -10.37 12.66
CA GLY A 42 -12.89 -11.77 12.94
C GLY A 42 -11.65 -12.28 12.24
N ILE A 43 -11.49 -11.93 10.97
CA ILE A 43 -10.31 -12.30 10.19
C ILE A 43 -9.07 -11.60 10.74
N TYR A 44 -9.22 -10.31 11.04
CA TYR A 44 -8.12 -9.53 11.61
C TYR A 44 -7.62 -10.14 12.91
N THR A 45 -8.55 -10.42 13.83
CA THR A 45 -8.21 -11.00 15.13
C THR A 45 -7.59 -12.39 14.98
N GLY A 46 -8.12 -13.21 14.07
CA GLY A 46 -7.57 -14.52 13.81
C GLY A 46 -6.13 -14.48 13.32
N LEU A 47 -5.86 -13.58 12.37
CA LEU A 47 -4.50 -13.40 11.87
C LEU A 47 -3.55 -12.85 12.92
N LEU A 48 -4.05 -11.91 13.72
CA LEU A 48 -3.24 -11.32 14.79
C LEU A 48 -2.86 -12.37 15.82
N LEU A 49 -3.83 -13.15 16.28
CA LEU A 49 -3.58 -14.17 17.31
C LEU A 49 -2.72 -15.32 16.81
N SER A 50 -2.82 -15.66 15.53
CA SER A 50 -1.99 -16.72 14.96
C SER A 50 -0.58 -16.26 14.62
N GLY A 51 -0.31 -14.96 14.72
CA GLY A 51 1.00 -14.41 14.37
C GLY A 51 1.24 -14.28 12.89
N LYS A 52 0.21 -14.40 12.06
CA LYS A 52 0.34 -14.37 10.60
C LYS A 52 -0.07 -13.03 9.97
N LEU A 53 -0.48 -12.08 10.79
CA LEU A 53 -1.00 -10.81 10.28
C LEU A 53 0.04 -10.08 9.42
N TYR A 54 1.25 -9.90 9.92
CA TYR A 54 2.27 -9.14 9.20
C TYR A 54 2.72 -9.85 7.93
N ALA A 55 2.82 -11.17 7.94
CA ALA A 55 3.16 -11.92 6.74
C ALA A 55 2.08 -11.72 5.67
N HIS A 56 0.82 -11.75 6.07
CA HIS A 56 -0.29 -11.51 5.16
C HIS A 56 -0.24 -10.10 4.57
N LEU A 57 0.00 -9.09 5.43
CA LEU A 57 0.05 -7.70 4.98
C LEU A 57 1.25 -7.44 4.08
N GLU A 58 2.39 -8.07 4.35
CA GLU A 58 3.56 -7.95 3.47
C GLU A 58 3.26 -8.54 2.10
N GLU A 59 2.62 -9.69 2.05
CA GLU A 59 2.25 -10.31 0.79
C GLU A 59 1.28 -9.43 -0.01
N ILE A 60 0.29 -8.88 0.66
CA ILE A 60 -0.66 -7.96 0.03
C ILE A 60 0.06 -6.71 -0.47
N ASP A 61 0.94 -6.15 0.34
CA ASP A 61 1.69 -4.95 -0.03
C ASP A 61 2.56 -5.20 -1.27
N ARG A 62 3.26 -6.33 -1.30
CA ARG A 62 4.09 -6.69 -2.44
C ARG A 62 3.25 -6.89 -3.69
N SER A 63 2.17 -7.65 -3.57
CA SER A 63 1.28 -7.90 -4.72
C SER A 63 0.65 -6.61 -5.22
N ALA A 64 0.28 -5.72 -4.31
CA ALA A 64 -0.31 -4.44 -4.67
C ALA A 64 0.70 -3.56 -5.41
N ASN A 65 1.94 -3.50 -4.94
CA ASN A 65 2.98 -2.74 -5.62
C ASN A 65 3.25 -3.28 -7.01
N GLU A 66 3.32 -4.59 -7.17
CA GLU A 66 3.53 -5.22 -8.46
C GLU A 66 2.38 -4.92 -9.42
N LEU A 67 1.16 -5.06 -8.95
CA LEU A 67 -0.01 -4.77 -9.77
C LEU A 67 -0.09 -3.29 -10.14
N PHE A 68 0.17 -2.43 -9.19
CA PHE A 68 0.16 -0.98 -9.42
C PHE A 68 1.18 -0.59 -10.49
N ASP A 69 2.40 -1.07 -10.36
CA ASP A 69 3.46 -0.76 -11.32
C ASP A 69 3.11 -1.28 -12.71
N LEU A 70 2.56 -2.49 -12.78
CA LEU A 70 2.14 -3.08 -14.05
C LEU A 70 1.04 -2.24 -14.70
N LEU A 71 0.04 -1.84 -13.92
CA LEU A 71 -1.06 -1.02 -14.44
C LEU A 71 -0.59 0.35 -14.88
N MET A 72 0.29 0.98 -14.11
CA MET A 72 0.86 2.27 -14.50
C MET A 72 1.54 2.17 -15.86
N LYS A 73 2.35 1.13 -16.04
CA LYS A 73 3.05 0.90 -17.30
C LYS A 73 2.09 0.64 -18.45
N GLN A 74 1.12 -0.24 -18.23
CA GLN A 74 0.15 -0.59 -19.27
C GLN A 74 -0.71 0.60 -19.69
N TYR A 75 -1.19 1.37 -18.73
CA TYR A 75 -2.01 2.54 -19.04
C TYR A 75 -1.20 3.62 -19.74
N ALA A 76 0.03 3.84 -19.30
CA ALA A 76 0.90 4.83 -19.94
C ALA A 76 1.19 4.46 -21.39
N GLU A 77 1.47 3.18 -21.66
CA GLU A 77 1.69 2.71 -23.02
C GLU A 77 0.45 2.84 -23.89
N ARG A 78 -0.69 2.43 -23.35
CA ARG A 78 -1.97 2.46 -24.08
C ARG A 78 -2.39 3.88 -24.45
N GLU A 79 -2.12 4.83 -23.55
CA GLU A 79 -2.56 6.22 -23.75
C GLU A 79 -1.42 7.12 -24.22
N CYS A 80 -0.30 6.53 -24.59
CA CYS A 80 0.84 7.26 -25.14
C CYS A 80 1.36 8.36 -24.22
N VAL A 81 1.34 8.11 -22.91
CA VAL A 81 1.89 9.03 -21.91
C VAL A 81 3.35 8.71 -21.76
N THR A 82 4.19 9.45 -22.47
CA THR A 82 5.62 9.14 -22.59
C THR A 82 6.49 10.28 -22.12
N GLU A 83 7.80 10.04 -22.07
CA GLU A 83 8.77 11.09 -21.76
C GLU A 83 8.76 12.21 -22.83
N GLU A 84 8.41 11.86 -24.07
CA GLU A 84 8.24 12.86 -25.12
C GLU A 84 7.12 13.82 -24.78
N LEU A 85 5.99 13.29 -24.33
CA LEU A 85 4.86 14.12 -23.93
C LEU A 85 5.27 15.02 -22.76
N LYS A 86 6.02 14.47 -21.81
CA LYS A 86 6.52 15.25 -20.67
C LYS A 86 7.38 16.42 -21.15
N ALA A 87 8.24 16.21 -22.13
CA ALA A 87 9.11 17.25 -22.67
C ALA A 87 8.33 18.30 -23.45
N GLN A 88 7.31 17.89 -24.21
CA GLN A 88 6.55 18.79 -25.07
C GLN A 88 5.43 19.51 -24.34
N ASN A 89 4.80 18.84 -23.38
CA ASN A 89 3.65 19.39 -22.64
C ASN A 89 3.63 18.83 -21.24
N GLN A 90 4.44 19.45 -20.37
CA GLN A 90 4.59 18.97 -18.99
C GLN A 90 3.27 18.97 -18.21
N MET A 91 2.46 19.99 -18.37
CA MET A 91 1.18 20.05 -17.67
C MET A 91 0.23 18.95 -18.11
N GLY A 92 0.18 18.69 -19.42
CA GLY A 92 -0.61 17.59 -19.94
C GLY A 92 -0.12 16.24 -19.45
N TRP A 93 1.21 16.07 -19.36
CA TRP A 93 1.79 14.84 -18.86
C TRP A 93 1.43 14.62 -17.38
N VAL A 94 1.54 15.67 -16.55
CA VAL A 94 1.20 15.57 -15.12
C VAL A 94 -0.27 15.18 -14.95
N GLY A 95 -1.17 15.83 -15.70
CA GLY A 95 -2.59 15.50 -15.63
C GLY A 95 -2.89 14.07 -16.04
N ALA A 96 -2.26 13.62 -17.14
CA ALA A 96 -2.45 12.26 -17.63
C ALA A 96 -1.92 11.24 -16.63
N MET A 97 -0.74 11.48 -16.06
CA MET A 97 -0.16 10.57 -15.08
C MET A 97 -0.99 10.50 -13.79
N ASN A 98 -1.51 11.63 -13.34
CA ASN A 98 -2.38 11.65 -12.16
C ASN A 98 -3.67 10.86 -12.41
N ASN A 99 -4.24 10.96 -13.60
CA ASN A 99 -5.43 10.20 -13.97
C ASN A 99 -5.13 8.70 -14.01
N ILE A 100 -4.01 8.32 -14.63
CA ILE A 100 -3.57 6.93 -14.70
C ILE A 100 -3.34 6.36 -13.29
N ARG A 101 -2.69 7.13 -12.45
CA ARG A 101 -2.44 6.72 -11.07
C ARG A 101 -3.73 6.47 -10.31
N ALA A 102 -4.70 7.36 -10.42
CA ALA A 102 -5.98 7.21 -9.74
C ALA A 102 -6.70 5.94 -10.19
N ARG A 103 -6.69 5.65 -11.49
CA ARG A 103 -7.33 4.44 -12.02
C ARG A 103 -6.60 3.18 -11.58
N ALA A 104 -5.27 3.21 -11.58
CA ALA A 104 -4.48 2.06 -11.11
C ALA A 104 -4.73 1.80 -9.63
N GLU A 105 -4.78 2.83 -8.81
CA GLU A 105 -5.09 2.69 -7.39
C GLU A 105 -6.46 2.08 -7.18
N GLU A 106 -7.45 2.51 -7.93
CA GLU A 106 -8.80 1.96 -7.83
C GLU A 106 -8.82 0.46 -8.08
N VAL A 107 -8.11 0.01 -9.11
CA VAL A 107 -8.03 -1.42 -9.43
C VAL A 107 -7.35 -2.18 -8.29
N VAL A 108 -6.25 -1.67 -7.80
CA VAL A 108 -5.52 -2.33 -6.71
C VAL A 108 -6.39 -2.43 -5.46
N TYR A 109 -7.11 -1.37 -5.11
CA TYR A 109 -8.01 -1.42 -3.96
C TYR A 109 -9.09 -2.48 -4.14
N ALA A 110 -9.72 -2.52 -5.31
CA ALA A 110 -10.79 -3.48 -5.56
C ALA A 110 -10.29 -4.93 -5.57
N GLU A 111 -9.10 -5.16 -6.12
CA GLU A 111 -8.59 -6.51 -6.32
C GLU A 111 -7.90 -7.09 -5.08
N LEU A 112 -7.17 -6.27 -4.34
CA LEU A 112 -6.31 -6.75 -3.27
C LEU A 112 -6.59 -6.17 -1.89
N ILE A 113 -7.01 -4.91 -1.83
CA ILE A 113 -7.13 -4.24 -0.54
C ILE A 113 -8.49 -4.45 0.10
N TYR A 114 -9.54 -4.31 -0.67
CA TYR A 114 -10.92 -4.43 -0.19
C TYR A 114 -11.62 -5.71 -0.67
N ALA A 115 -10.85 -6.67 -1.08
CA ALA A 115 -11.40 -7.95 -1.53
C ALA A 115 -11.77 -8.88 -0.38
#